data_32d70cd5487f655f22313657db306bd3
#
_entry.id   32d70cd5487f655f22313657db306bd3
#
_cell.length_a   1.000
_cell.length_b   1.000
_cell.length_c   1.000
_cell.angle_alpha   90.00
_cell.angle_beta   90.00
_cell.angle_gamma   90.00
#
_symmetry.space_group_name_H-M   'P 1'
#
loop_
_entity.id
_entity.type
_entity.pdbx_description
1 polymer ?
#
loop_
_entity_poly.entity_id
_entity_poly.type
_entity_poly.pdbx_seq_one_letter_code
_entity_poly.pdbx_strand_id
1 'polypeptide(L)'
;MKILVLAGGSDQIALINELKYRGHEVVLVDYFENPPAKPYADKHIVASTLDVEAVKQVAYDENVSLVCTACTDQALLTVANVAEQLKLPC
;
A
#
# COMPACT_ATOMS: atom_id res chain seq x y z
N MET A 1 4.79 -2.49 12.85
CA MET A 1 4.68 -1.15 12.25
C MET A 1 3.49 -1.11 11.29
N LYS A 2 3.13 0.05 10.83
CA LYS A 2 2.04 0.22 9.87
C LYS A 2 2.63 0.36 8.47
N ILE A 3 2.16 -0.47 7.54
CA ILE A 3 2.74 -0.58 6.19
C ILE A 3 1.65 -0.29 5.17
N LEU A 4 1.97 0.57 4.20
CA LEU A 4 1.08 0.89 3.09
C LEU A 4 1.43 0.00 1.89
N VAL A 5 0.43 -0.75 1.42
CA VAL A 5 0.58 -1.61 0.24
C VAL A 5 -0.24 -1.00 -0.89
N LEU A 6 0.37 -0.80 -2.05
CA LEU A 6 -0.29 -0.26 -3.23
C LEU A 6 -0.71 -1.38 -4.15
N ALA A 7 -1.96 -1.32 -4.60
CA ALA A 7 -2.65 -2.27 -5.45
C ALA A 7 -3.14 -3.49 -4.66
N GLY A 8 -4.39 -3.87 -4.92
CA GLY A 8 -5.09 -4.92 -4.18
C GLY A 8 -5.43 -6.14 -5.01
N GLY A 9 -4.69 -6.40 -6.10
CA GLY A 9 -4.88 -7.60 -6.88
C GLY A 9 -4.52 -8.86 -6.11
N SER A 10 -4.91 -10.03 -6.64
CA SER A 10 -4.67 -11.30 -5.96
C SER A 10 -3.18 -11.58 -5.73
N ASP A 11 -2.31 -11.02 -6.55
CA ASP A 11 -0.86 -11.15 -6.41
C ASP A 11 -0.30 -10.41 -5.18
N GLN A 12 -1.09 -9.53 -4.56
CA GLN A 12 -0.69 -8.83 -3.33
C GLN A 12 -1.06 -9.62 -2.06
N ILE A 13 -1.90 -10.64 -2.16
CA ILE A 13 -2.41 -11.35 -0.98
C ILE A 13 -1.28 -12.00 -0.19
N ALA A 14 -0.34 -12.64 -0.87
CA ALA A 14 0.78 -13.29 -0.20
C ALA A 14 1.63 -12.29 0.58
N LEU A 15 1.90 -11.12 -0.02
CA LEU A 15 2.64 -10.05 0.65
C LEU A 15 1.91 -9.57 1.90
N ILE A 16 0.60 -9.29 1.77
CA ILE A 16 -0.19 -8.80 2.90
C ILE A 16 -0.22 -9.83 4.03
N ASN A 17 -0.46 -11.10 3.71
CA ASN A 17 -0.49 -12.15 4.72
C ASN A 17 0.84 -12.29 5.44
N GLU A 18 1.96 -12.20 4.72
CA GLU A 18 3.28 -12.27 5.34
C GLU A 18 3.54 -11.09 6.28
N LEU A 19 3.15 -9.89 5.86
CA LEU A 19 3.30 -8.71 6.70
C LEU A 19 2.47 -8.82 7.97
N LYS A 20 1.24 -9.30 7.88
CA LYS A 20 0.38 -9.48 9.04
C LYS A 20 0.89 -10.60 9.94
N TYR A 21 1.41 -11.67 9.36
CA TYR A 21 2.02 -12.75 10.13
C TYR A 21 3.18 -12.25 11.00
N ARG A 22 3.93 -11.26 10.48
CA ARG A 22 5.04 -10.65 11.20
C ARG A 22 4.60 -9.57 12.19
N GLY A 23 3.30 -9.39 12.38
CA GLY A 23 2.76 -8.46 13.38
C GLY A 23 2.58 -7.04 12.90
N HIS A 24 2.60 -6.80 11.60
CA HIS A 24 2.41 -5.46 11.05
C HIS A 24 0.93 -5.18 10.75
N GLU A 25 0.56 -3.92 10.82
CA GLU A 25 -0.74 -3.43 10.36
C GLU A 25 -0.62 -3.03 8.90
N VAL A 26 -1.58 -3.46 8.06
CA VAL A 26 -1.52 -3.20 6.62
C VAL A 26 -2.66 -2.28 6.20
N VAL A 27 -2.28 -1.16 5.57
CA VAL A 27 -3.21 -0.25 4.89
C VAL A 27 -3.07 -0.49 3.40
N LEU A 28 -4.17 -0.79 2.72
CA LEU A 28 -4.20 -1.09 1.30
C LEU A 28 -4.79 0.08 0.53
N VAL A 29 -4.12 0.52 -0.52
CA VAL A 29 -4.66 1.49 -1.48
C VAL A 29 -4.95 0.78 -2.79
N ASP A 30 -6.18 0.89 -3.27
CA ASP A 30 -6.61 0.39 -4.57
C ASP A 30 -7.74 1.25 -5.09
N TYR A 31 -7.79 1.43 -6.41
CA TYR A 31 -8.81 2.25 -7.05
C TYR A 31 -10.21 1.65 -6.92
N PHE A 32 -10.32 0.33 -6.96
CA PHE A 32 -11.62 -0.35 -6.87
C PHE A 32 -12.07 -0.49 -5.42
N GLU A 33 -13.40 -0.54 -5.22
CA GLU A 33 -13.96 -0.64 -3.86
C GLU A 33 -13.76 -2.02 -3.24
N ASN A 34 -13.74 -3.07 -4.05
CA ASN A 34 -13.65 -4.45 -3.54
C ASN A 34 -12.56 -5.24 -4.27
N PRO A 35 -11.28 -4.84 -4.14
CA PRO A 35 -10.20 -5.61 -4.75
C PRO A 35 -10.01 -6.94 -4.02
N PRO A 36 -9.45 -7.97 -4.71
CA PRO A 36 -9.27 -9.30 -4.11
C PRO A 36 -8.53 -9.30 -2.78
N ALA A 37 -7.55 -8.41 -2.60
CA ALA A 37 -6.74 -8.37 -1.38
C ALA A 37 -7.39 -7.63 -0.23
N LYS A 38 -8.51 -6.93 -0.45
CA LYS A 38 -9.16 -6.12 0.58
C LYS A 38 -9.46 -6.88 1.88
N PRO A 39 -10.02 -8.12 1.83
CA PRO A 39 -10.35 -8.82 3.08
C PRO A 39 -9.13 -9.15 3.95
N TYR A 40 -7.95 -9.14 3.37
CA TYR A 40 -6.71 -9.52 4.07
C TYR A 40 -6.01 -8.32 4.72
N ALA A 41 -6.34 -7.10 4.30
CA ALA A 41 -5.76 -5.89 4.88
C ALA A 41 -6.54 -5.43 6.10
N ASP A 42 -5.90 -4.65 6.95
CA ASP A 42 -6.57 -4.06 8.11
C ASP A 42 -7.45 -2.87 7.73
N LYS A 43 -7.04 -2.14 6.68
CA LYS A 43 -7.77 -0.98 6.19
C LYS A 43 -7.59 -0.85 4.69
N HIS A 44 -8.65 -0.48 3.98
CA HIS A 44 -8.61 -0.24 2.55
C HIS A 44 -9.06 1.19 2.27
N ILE A 45 -8.27 1.91 1.48
CA ILE A 45 -8.58 3.27 1.06
C ILE A 45 -8.67 3.30 -0.46
N VAL A 46 -9.79 3.82 -0.98
CA VAL A 46 -10.02 3.92 -2.43
C VAL A 46 -9.29 5.14 -2.96
N ALA A 47 -8.25 4.89 -3.74
CA ALA A 47 -7.49 5.93 -4.43
C ALA A 47 -6.71 5.28 -5.57
N SER A 48 -6.37 6.08 -6.59
CA SER A 48 -5.54 5.56 -7.68
C SER A 48 -4.10 5.37 -7.22
N THR A 49 -3.56 4.18 -7.47
CA THR A 49 -2.16 3.89 -7.17
C THR A 49 -1.20 4.69 -8.06
N LEU A 50 -1.71 5.32 -9.12
CA LEU A 50 -0.91 6.16 -10.01
C LEU A 50 -0.93 7.63 -9.59
N ASP A 51 -1.78 8.01 -8.64
CA ASP A 51 -1.88 9.37 -8.15
C ASP A 51 -0.94 9.55 -6.96
N VAL A 52 0.27 10.03 -7.23
CA VAL A 52 1.31 10.17 -6.23
C VAL A 52 0.85 11.06 -5.06
N GLU A 53 0.18 12.17 -5.36
CA GLU A 53 -0.26 13.08 -4.30
C GLU A 53 -1.34 12.45 -3.39
N ALA A 54 -2.28 11.71 -3.98
CA ALA A 54 -3.29 11.03 -3.18
C ALA A 54 -2.67 9.94 -2.29
N VAL A 55 -1.76 9.15 -2.85
CA VAL A 55 -1.08 8.10 -2.09
C VAL A 55 -0.21 8.70 -0.99
N LYS A 56 0.50 9.80 -1.30
CA LYS A 56 1.31 10.51 -0.31
C LYS A 56 0.45 10.98 0.86
N GLN A 57 -0.73 11.54 0.57
CA GLN A 57 -1.64 12.02 1.60
C GLN A 57 -2.11 10.87 2.49
N VAL A 58 -2.44 9.72 1.89
CA VAL A 58 -2.82 8.53 2.65
C VAL A 58 -1.67 8.08 3.56
N ALA A 59 -0.46 7.99 3.03
CA ALA A 59 0.71 7.57 3.79
C ALA A 59 0.97 8.50 4.97
N TYR A 60 0.82 9.80 4.76
CA TYR A 60 1.00 10.80 5.81
C TYR A 60 -0.09 10.69 6.88
N ASP A 61 -1.36 10.64 6.46
CA ASP A 61 -2.50 10.60 7.37
C ASP A 61 -2.52 9.33 8.21
N GLU A 62 -2.13 8.20 7.61
CA GLU A 62 -2.08 6.92 8.30
C GLU A 62 -0.79 6.71 9.08
N ASN A 63 0.16 7.62 8.94
CA ASN A 63 1.45 7.58 9.63
C ASN A 63 2.17 6.25 9.41
N VAL A 64 2.24 5.83 8.14
CA VAL A 64 2.88 4.56 7.79
C VAL A 64 4.40 4.65 7.88
N SER A 65 5.04 3.52 8.16
CA SER A 65 6.49 3.41 8.28
C SER A 65 7.17 2.88 7.03
N LEU A 66 6.40 2.29 6.10
CA LEU A 66 6.93 1.67 4.90
C LEU A 66 5.86 1.70 3.81
N VAL A 67 6.28 1.92 2.57
CA VAL A 67 5.41 1.85 1.40
C VAL A 67 5.97 0.77 0.47
N CYS A 68 5.12 -0.15 0.01
CA CYS A 68 5.57 -1.24 -0.85
C CYS A 68 4.46 -1.72 -1.79
N THR A 69 4.86 -2.52 -2.75
CA THR A 69 3.95 -3.25 -3.64
C THR A 69 4.66 -4.51 -4.12
N ALA A 70 3.88 -5.52 -4.54
CA ALA A 70 4.42 -6.74 -5.13
C ALA A 70 3.91 -6.87 -6.57
N CYS A 71 4.76 -7.27 -7.49
CA CYS A 71 4.38 -7.70 -8.84
C CYS A 71 3.59 -6.69 -9.68
N THR A 72 3.61 -5.40 -9.34
CA THR A 72 2.83 -4.37 -10.04
C THR A 72 3.76 -3.26 -10.51
N ASP A 73 4.17 -3.31 -11.78
CA ASP A 73 5.11 -2.33 -12.35
C ASP A 73 4.57 -0.90 -12.31
N GLN A 74 3.27 -0.73 -12.54
CA GLN A 74 2.66 0.60 -12.57
C GLN A 74 2.75 1.31 -11.22
N ALA A 75 2.66 0.57 -10.13
CA ALA A 75 2.70 1.15 -8.80
C ALA A 75 4.11 1.39 -8.28
N LEU A 76 5.13 0.80 -8.89
CA LEU A 76 6.51 0.93 -8.42
C LEU A 76 7.00 2.37 -8.42
N LEU A 77 6.67 3.12 -9.47
CA LEU A 77 7.09 4.52 -9.55
C LEU A 77 6.42 5.34 -8.45
N THR A 78 5.14 5.09 -8.17
CA THR A 78 4.43 5.76 -7.10
C THR A 78 5.04 5.42 -5.74
N VAL A 79 5.37 4.14 -5.49
CA VAL A 79 6.05 3.72 -4.27
C VAL A 79 7.35 4.51 -4.09
N ALA A 80 8.18 4.56 -5.13
CA ALA A 80 9.46 5.25 -5.07
C ALA A 80 9.28 6.74 -4.78
N ASN A 81 8.34 7.40 -5.46
CA ASN A 81 8.10 8.83 -5.28
C ASN A 81 7.58 9.15 -3.88
N VAL A 82 6.61 8.38 -3.38
CA VAL A 82 6.04 8.60 -2.05
C VAL A 82 7.10 8.34 -0.97
N ALA A 83 7.84 7.24 -1.10
CA ALA A 83 8.89 6.90 -0.14
C ALA A 83 9.95 7.99 -0.08
N GLU A 84 10.38 8.52 -1.24
CA GLU A 84 11.37 9.59 -1.29
C GLU A 84 10.84 10.87 -0.65
N GLN A 85 9.61 11.28 -0.99
CA GLN A 85 9.03 12.52 -0.48
C GLN A 85 8.79 12.49 1.02
N LEU A 86 8.43 11.33 1.56
CA LEU A 86 8.20 11.16 3.00
C LEU A 86 9.41 10.60 3.74
N LYS A 87 10.51 10.31 3.02
CA LYS A 87 11.75 9.76 3.57
C LYS A 87 11.49 8.41 4.26
N LEU A 88 10.74 7.55 3.58
CA LEU A 88 10.42 6.21 4.07
C LEU A 88 11.19 5.15 3.29
N PRO A 89 11.49 4.02 3.91
CA PRO A 89 12.00 2.85 3.17
C PRO A 89 10.92 2.28 2.25
N CYS A 90 11.34 1.61 1.21
CA CYS A 90 10.42 0.94 0.29
C CYS A 90 10.96 -0.41 -0.18
#